data_957ad8086eefa1f5e1b376dcaa8e7468
#
_entry.id   957ad8086eefa1f5e1b376dcaa8e7468
#
_cell.length_a   1.000
_cell.length_b   1.000
_cell.length_c   1.000
_cell.angle_alpha   90.00
_cell.angle_beta   90.00
_cell.angle_gamma   90.00
#
_symmetry.space_group_name_H-M   'P 1'
#
loop_
_entity.id
_entity.type
_entity.pdbx_description
1 polymer ?
#
loop_
_entity_poly.entity_id
_entity_poly.type
_entity_poly.pdbx_seq_one_letter_code
_entity_poly.pdbx_strand_id
1 'polypeptide(L)'
;FDTEFQAFDLEKQEIDLPKIKVTGLIADVTQALKVTPKTVVSNKRATAPSLVWKINLGEIDIQKVQLDYLESVQKTKVHVSFKRWYTKIDLIDLANELVVINTLNFENLRGAVALGKVNKIAAPKVANPAEKPNQWEIKINQTDVAQLFFQFDNNNFNRLAKGLDYNHIQLKKAHLKAANFHYKPESIAVNVASFAGKEQSGLVIDSLSTDFFFGHKNSYLKKLYLKTPQTLLRNQVLLGYPS
;
A
#
# COMPACT_ATOMS: atom_id res chain seq x y z
N PHE A 1 6.81 21.73 10.40
CA PHE A 1 5.52 21.61 9.73
C PHE A 1 5.23 22.92 9.00
N ASP A 2 4.93 22.83 7.74
CA ASP A 2 4.57 23.97 6.89
C ASP A 2 3.41 23.54 5.99
N THR A 3 2.33 24.34 5.96
CA THR A 3 1.16 24.01 5.16
C THR A 3 0.47 25.29 4.67
N GLU A 4 -0.03 25.24 3.47
CA GLU A 4 -0.84 26.29 2.89
C GLU A 4 -2.31 25.85 2.96
N PHE A 5 -3.15 26.61 3.64
CA PHE A 5 -4.60 26.41 3.65
C PHE A 5 -5.24 27.39 2.69
N GLN A 6 -6.08 26.90 1.78
CA GLN A 6 -6.96 27.73 0.96
C GLN A 6 -8.38 27.75 1.50
N ALA A 7 -8.87 26.60 1.99
CA ALA A 7 -10.18 26.53 2.62
C ALA A 7 -10.20 25.47 3.74
N PHE A 8 -10.88 25.83 4.82
CA PHE A 8 -11.28 24.89 5.87
C PHE A 8 -12.66 25.31 6.35
N ASP A 9 -13.70 24.71 5.78
CA ASP A 9 -15.10 25.03 6.03
C ASP A 9 -15.83 23.80 6.59
N LEU A 10 -16.13 23.84 7.87
CA LEU A 10 -16.83 22.75 8.57
C LEU A 10 -18.31 22.66 8.16
N GLU A 11 -18.94 23.77 7.80
CA GLU A 11 -20.35 23.78 7.40
C GLU A 11 -20.53 23.18 6.00
N LYS A 12 -19.62 23.52 5.09
CA LYS A 12 -19.57 22.94 3.74
C LYS A 12 -18.85 21.61 3.67
N GLN A 13 -18.20 21.19 4.77
CA GLN A 13 -17.34 20.01 4.81
C GLN A 13 -16.27 20.03 3.71
N GLU A 14 -15.56 21.15 3.61
CA GLU A 14 -14.53 21.37 2.61
C GLU A 14 -13.16 21.59 3.25
N ILE A 15 -12.16 20.88 2.74
CA ILE A 15 -10.73 21.02 3.11
C ILE A 15 -9.96 21.23 1.81
N ASP A 16 -9.27 22.36 1.70
CA ASP A 16 -8.38 22.65 0.58
C ASP A 16 -6.97 22.94 1.10
N LEU A 17 -6.05 22.01 0.85
CA LEU A 17 -4.66 22.01 1.27
C LEU A 17 -3.77 21.82 0.05
N PRO A 18 -3.49 22.87 -0.73
CA PRO A 18 -2.70 22.76 -1.94
C PRO A 18 -1.27 22.30 -1.70
N LYS A 19 -0.76 22.50 -0.46
CA LYS A 19 0.60 22.10 -0.11
C LYS A 19 0.73 21.73 1.35
N ILE A 20 1.36 20.58 1.57
CA ILE A 20 1.73 20.07 2.90
C ILE A 20 3.20 19.73 2.88
N LYS A 21 3.95 20.30 3.82
CA LYS A 21 5.37 19.97 4.04
C LYS A 21 5.61 19.59 5.49
N VAL A 22 6.18 18.43 5.71
CA VAL A 22 6.52 17.92 7.04
C VAL A 22 7.97 17.44 7.04
N THR A 23 8.72 17.74 8.08
CA THR A 23 10.09 17.26 8.24
C THR A 23 10.32 16.78 9.67
N GLY A 24 10.88 15.59 9.81
CA GLY A 24 11.29 15.05 11.11
C GLY A 24 10.12 14.48 11.91
N LEU A 25 9.33 13.56 11.33
CA LEU A 25 8.26 12.84 12.02
C LEU A 25 8.76 11.50 12.54
N ILE A 26 8.68 11.31 13.87
CA ILE A 26 8.92 10.03 14.53
C ILE A 26 7.65 9.68 15.30
N ALA A 27 7.10 8.51 15.06
CA ALA A 27 5.88 8.04 15.74
C ALA A 27 5.97 6.56 16.09
N ASP A 28 5.64 6.25 17.36
CA ASP A 28 5.46 4.91 17.86
C ASP A 28 4.00 4.72 18.24
N VAL A 29 3.33 3.79 17.58
CA VAL A 29 1.90 3.53 17.78
C VAL A 29 1.70 2.11 18.27
N THR A 30 1.07 1.95 19.44
CA THR A 30 0.72 0.64 19.97
C THR A 30 -0.80 0.52 20.04
N GLN A 31 -1.36 -0.44 19.32
CA GLN A 31 -2.76 -0.80 19.43
C GLN A 31 -2.92 -1.91 20.46
N ALA A 32 -3.50 -1.57 21.62
CA ALA A 32 -3.88 -2.52 22.65
C ALA A 32 -5.20 -3.23 22.32
N LEU A 33 -5.55 -4.29 23.08
CA LEU A 33 -6.83 -4.99 22.99
C LEU A 33 -8.00 -3.99 22.99
N LYS A 34 -8.87 -4.07 22.00
CA LYS A 34 -10.18 -3.43 22.07
C LYS A 34 -10.97 -4.11 23.21
N VAL A 35 -11.09 -3.44 24.33
CA VAL A 35 -12.18 -3.74 25.26
C VAL A 35 -13.44 -3.34 24.52
N THR A 36 -14.19 -4.31 24.03
CA THR A 36 -15.50 -4.06 23.42
C THR A 36 -16.39 -3.43 24.49
N PRO A 37 -16.79 -2.16 24.40
CA PRO A 37 -17.77 -1.63 25.32
C PRO A 37 -19.05 -2.43 25.11
N LYS A 38 -19.66 -2.90 26.20
CA LYS A 38 -21.01 -3.49 26.16
C LYS A 38 -21.90 -2.56 25.37
N THR A 39 -22.51 -3.09 24.32
CA THR A 39 -23.39 -2.37 23.41
C THR A 39 -24.45 -1.64 24.18
N VAL A 40 -24.32 -0.34 24.36
CA VAL A 40 -25.43 0.53 24.71
C VAL A 40 -26.28 0.58 23.45
N VAL A 41 -27.48 0.02 23.53
CA VAL A 41 -28.47 0.09 22.44
C VAL A 41 -28.77 1.58 22.22
N SER A 42 -28.14 2.15 21.22
CA SER A 42 -28.40 3.51 20.80
C SER A 42 -29.66 3.48 19.94
N ASN A 43 -30.69 4.16 20.42
CA ASN A 43 -31.90 4.45 19.67
C ASN A 43 -31.54 5.01 18.28
N LYS A 44 -32.18 4.47 17.24
CA LYS A 44 -32.10 4.94 15.86
C LYS A 44 -32.27 6.46 15.78
N ARG A 45 -31.18 7.18 15.64
CA ARG A 45 -31.26 8.55 15.13
C ARG A 45 -31.55 8.46 13.63
N ALA A 46 -32.56 9.23 13.20
CA ALA A 46 -32.86 9.44 11.80
C ALA A 46 -31.57 9.78 11.05
N THR A 47 -31.29 9.06 9.99
CA THR A 47 -30.15 9.30 9.09
C THR A 47 -30.35 10.64 8.39
N ALA A 48 -29.72 11.68 8.94
CA ALA A 48 -29.45 12.88 8.12
C ALA A 48 -28.61 12.43 6.91
N PRO A 49 -28.80 13.03 5.73
CA PRO A 49 -27.97 12.72 4.56
C PRO A 49 -26.51 12.94 4.97
N SER A 50 -25.67 11.90 4.79
CA SER A 50 -24.25 12.03 5.08
C SER A 50 -23.66 13.00 4.07
N LEU A 51 -23.39 14.23 4.52
CA LEU A 51 -22.62 15.19 3.76
C LEU A 51 -21.24 14.56 3.51
N VAL A 52 -20.82 14.49 2.26
CA VAL A 52 -19.54 13.93 1.86
C VAL A 52 -18.51 15.05 1.86
N TRP A 53 -17.44 14.88 2.63
CA TRP A 53 -16.34 15.83 2.65
C TRP A 53 -15.73 16.02 1.26
N LYS A 54 -15.53 17.28 0.88
CA LYS A 54 -14.71 17.65 -0.28
C LYS A 54 -13.29 17.86 0.20
N ILE A 55 -12.38 17.03 -0.25
CA ILE A 55 -10.98 17.09 0.13
C ILE A 55 -10.16 17.37 -1.13
N ASN A 56 -9.54 18.54 -1.17
CA ASN A 56 -8.55 18.90 -2.17
C ASN A 56 -7.16 18.90 -1.53
N LEU A 57 -6.31 17.93 -1.90
CA LEU A 57 -4.93 17.87 -1.50
C LEU A 57 -4.07 18.00 -2.76
N GLY A 58 -3.17 18.99 -2.77
CA GLY A 58 -2.27 19.21 -3.89
C GLY A 58 -0.95 18.46 -3.73
N GLU A 59 0.09 19.17 -3.32
CA GLU A 59 1.42 18.61 -3.13
C GLU A 59 1.68 18.23 -1.66
N ILE A 60 2.23 17.03 -1.44
CA ILE A 60 2.66 16.55 -0.15
C ILE A 60 4.16 16.21 -0.23
N ASP A 61 4.99 16.86 0.58
CA ASP A 61 6.42 16.62 0.73
C ASP A 61 6.73 16.32 2.20
N ILE A 62 6.92 15.04 2.50
CA ILE A 62 7.21 14.57 3.85
C ILE A 62 8.62 14.02 3.88
N GLN A 63 9.44 14.50 4.84
CA GLN A 63 10.85 14.15 4.90
C GLN A 63 11.24 13.62 6.27
N LYS A 64 12.21 12.70 6.31
CA LYS A 64 12.81 12.13 7.53
C LYS A 64 11.75 11.57 8.47
N VAL A 65 11.03 10.56 7.98
CA VAL A 65 9.98 9.88 8.74
C VAL A 65 10.43 8.53 9.23
N GLN A 66 10.05 8.22 10.45
CA GLN A 66 10.06 6.88 11.02
C GLN A 66 8.73 6.63 11.72
N LEU A 67 8.07 5.54 11.38
CA LEU A 67 6.83 5.06 11.99
C LEU A 67 7.01 3.62 12.41
N ASP A 68 6.78 3.33 13.69
CA ASP A 68 6.72 2.00 14.25
C ASP A 68 5.30 1.74 14.76
N TYR A 69 4.71 0.63 14.32
CA TYR A 69 3.37 0.21 14.74
C TYR A 69 3.39 -1.21 15.28
N LEU A 70 2.78 -1.38 16.45
CA LEU A 70 2.59 -2.68 17.09
C LEU A 70 1.11 -2.94 17.36
N GLU A 71 0.57 -4.00 16.76
CA GLU A 71 -0.71 -4.56 17.14
C GLU A 71 -0.48 -5.71 18.16
N SER A 72 -0.96 -5.53 19.38
CA SER A 72 -0.57 -6.37 20.53
C SER A 72 -1.23 -7.74 20.54
N VAL A 73 -2.42 -7.92 19.91
CA VAL A 73 -3.19 -9.17 19.92
C VAL A 73 -2.60 -10.19 18.95
N GLN A 74 -2.44 -9.78 17.69
CA GLN A 74 -1.88 -10.63 16.64
C GLN A 74 -0.36 -10.50 16.58
N LYS A 75 0.23 -9.65 17.43
CA LYS A 75 1.66 -9.35 17.47
C LYS A 75 2.20 -8.92 16.10
N THR A 76 1.38 -8.20 15.34
CA THR A 76 1.78 -7.64 14.07
C THR A 76 2.64 -6.40 14.31
N LYS A 77 3.82 -6.38 13.72
CA LYS A 77 4.74 -5.23 13.76
C LYS A 77 4.88 -4.68 12.37
N VAL A 78 4.78 -3.36 12.24
CA VAL A 78 5.04 -2.64 11.00
C VAL A 78 6.06 -1.55 11.29
N HIS A 79 7.11 -1.50 10.50
CA HIS A 79 8.07 -0.41 10.50
C HIS A 79 8.10 0.22 9.12
N VAL A 80 8.00 1.55 9.07
CA VAL A 80 8.17 2.33 7.83
C VAL A 80 9.09 3.50 8.11
N SER A 81 10.11 3.66 7.31
CA SER A 81 10.94 4.86 7.33
C SER A 81 11.34 5.28 5.91
N PHE A 82 11.51 6.57 5.70
CA PHE A 82 11.98 7.11 4.43
C PHE A 82 12.69 8.45 4.62
N LYS A 83 13.58 8.75 3.66
CA LYS A 83 14.24 10.06 3.60
C LYS A 83 13.27 11.13 3.09
N ARG A 84 12.50 10.80 2.04
CA ARG A 84 11.50 11.69 1.44
C ARG A 84 10.37 10.88 0.80
N TRP A 85 9.16 11.34 1.02
CA TRP A 85 7.96 11.01 0.26
C TRP A 85 7.43 12.29 -0.37
N TYR A 86 7.37 12.31 -1.70
CA TYR A 86 6.75 13.39 -2.46
C TYR A 86 5.61 12.84 -3.29
N THR A 87 4.46 13.45 -3.18
CA THR A 87 3.31 13.12 -4.01
C THR A 87 2.58 14.36 -4.48
N LYS A 88 2.07 14.31 -5.70
CA LYS A 88 1.14 15.27 -6.26
C LYS A 88 -0.17 14.57 -6.53
N ILE A 89 -1.24 15.07 -5.91
CA ILE A 89 -2.57 14.50 -6.00
C ILE A 89 -3.38 15.36 -6.98
N ASP A 90 -4.04 14.72 -7.94
CA ASP A 90 -4.89 15.41 -8.91
C ASP A 90 -6.36 15.40 -8.47
N LEU A 91 -6.80 14.35 -7.75
CA LEU A 91 -8.20 14.22 -7.32
C LEU A 91 -8.33 13.29 -6.11
N ILE A 92 -9.16 13.70 -5.15
CA ILE A 92 -9.73 12.82 -4.12
C ILE A 92 -11.25 13.00 -4.16
N ASP A 93 -11.95 11.98 -4.64
CA ASP A 93 -13.41 11.94 -4.72
C ASP A 93 -13.95 10.86 -3.78
N LEU A 94 -14.32 11.29 -2.57
CA LEU A 94 -14.84 10.38 -1.55
C LEU A 94 -16.23 9.85 -1.89
N ALA A 95 -17.01 10.61 -2.68
CA ALA A 95 -18.37 10.20 -3.08
C ALA A 95 -18.33 9.02 -4.06
N ASN A 96 -17.35 9.02 -4.96
CA ASN A 96 -17.15 7.98 -5.97
C ASN A 96 -16.03 7.00 -5.61
N GLU A 97 -15.48 7.11 -4.39
CA GLU A 97 -14.39 6.26 -3.91
C GLU A 97 -13.18 6.24 -4.89
N LEU A 98 -12.80 7.42 -5.43
CA LEU A 98 -11.74 7.58 -6.44
C LEU A 98 -10.60 8.44 -5.92
N VAL A 99 -9.37 7.97 -6.10
CA VAL A 99 -8.15 8.75 -5.88
C VAL A 99 -7.30 8.73 -7.14
N VAL A 100 -6.88 9.91 -7.60
CA VAL A 100 -5.96 10.08 -8.72
C VAL A 100 -4.71 10.80 -8.25
N ILE A 101 -3.59 10.11 -8.32
CA ILE A 101 -2.26 10.60 -7.95
C ILE A 101 -1.47 10.81 -9.24
N ASN A 102 -0.99 12.01 -9.47
CA ASN A 102 -0.12 12.31 -10.61
C ASN A 102 1.26 11.69 -10.44
N THR A 103 1.87 11.96 -9.29
CA THR A 103 3.25 11.53 -9.00
C THR A 103 3.34 10.97 -7.59
N LEU A 104 4.04 9.85 -7.44
CA LEU A 104 4.34 9.20 -6.16
C LEU A 104 5.81 8.82 -6.12
N ASN A 105 6.61 9.54 -5.35
CA ASN A 105 8.05 9.32 -5.25
C ASN A 105 8.50 9.04 -3.83
N PHE A 106 9.38 8.06 -3.67
CA PHE A 106 10.05 7.75 -2.41
C PHE A 106 11.57 7.71 -2.58
N GLU A 107 12.28 8.31 -1.62
CA GLU A 107 13.74 8.18 -1.45
C GLU A 107 14.04 7.40 -0.18
N ASN A 108 14.89 6.38 -0.27
CA ASN A 108 15.32 5.53 0.84
C ASN A 108 14.14 4.94 1.63
N LEU A 109 13.19 4.37 0.92
CA LEU A 109 12.03 3.71 1.54
C LEU A 109 12.46 2.39 2.19
N ARG A 110 12.17 2.26 3.50
CA ARG A 110 12.33 1.03 4.26
C ARG A 110 10.99 0.64 4.84
N GLY A 111 10.52 -0.53 4.47
CA GLY A 111 9.30 -1.12 5.01
C GLY A 111 9.60 -2.49 5.60
N ALA A 112 9.10 -2.77 6.79
CA ALA A 112 9.15 -4.10 7.38
C ALA A 112 7.80 -4.44 7.99
N VAL A 113 7.32 -5.66 7.71
CA VAL A 113 6.09 -6.21 8.29
C VAL A 113 6.42 -7.56 8.89
N ALA A 114 6.12 -7.75 10.17
CA ALA A 114 6.25 -9.03 10.84
C ALA A 114 4.91 -9.44 11.45
N LEU A 115 4.37 -10.56 11.00
CA LEU A 115 3.21 -11.20 11.60
C LEU A 115 3.67 -12.09 12.74
N GLY A 116 3.13 -11.88 13.95
CA GLY A 116 3.47 -12.66 15.13
C GLY A 116 2.90 -14.09 15.08
N LYS A 117 3.39 -14.95 15.97
CA LYS A 117 2.78 -16.26 16.17
C LYS A 117 1.45 -16.10 16.88
N VAL A 118 0.38 -16.45 16.19
CA VAL A 118 -0.97 -16.47 16.75
C VAL A 118 -1.29 -17.92 17.14
N ASN A 119 -1.56 -18.17 18.41
CA ASN A 119 -2.18 -19.43 18.81
C ASN A 119 -3.54 -19.52 18.10
N LYS A 120 -3.74 -20.57 17.30
CA LYS A 120 -4.93 -20.79 16.49
C LYS A 120 -6.20 -20.96 17.33
N ILE A 121 -6.65 -19.89 17.96
CA ILE A 121 -8.01 -19.76 18.50
C ILE A 121 -8.53 -18.42 17.99
N ALA A 122 -8.57 -18.27 16.68
CA ALA A 122 -9.40 -17.23 16.09
C ALA A 122 -10.75 -17.88 15.78
N ALA A 123 -11.76 -17.47 16.54
CA ALA A 123 -13.14 -17.72 16.12
C ALA A 123 -13.30 -17.23 14.66
N PRO A 124 -14.06 -17.95 13.84
CA PRO A 124 -14.29 -17.50 12.47
C PRO A 124 -14.80 -16.06 12.51
N LYS A 125 -14.19 -15.15 11.77
CA LYS A 125 -14.76 -13.82 11.53
C LYS A 125 -16.16 -14.07 10.96
N VAL A 126 -17.18 -13.85 11.78
CA VAL A 126 -18.54 -13.73 11.27
C VAL A 126 -18.49 -12.53 10.34
N ALA A 127 -18.61 -12.78 9.03
CA ALA A 127 -18.73 -11.72 8.06
C ALA A 127 -19.88 -10.82 8.50
N ASN A 128 -19.59 -9.55 8.75
CA ASN A 128 -20.62 -8.60 9.10
C ASN A 128 -21.40 -8.29 7.82
N PRO A 129 -22.67 -8.72 7.68
CA PRO A 129 -23.38 -8.61 6.41
C PRO A 129 -23.73 -7.16 6.02
N ALA A 130 -23.26 -6.18 6.76
CA ALA A 130 -23.54 -4.75 6.56
C ALA A 130 -22.36 -3.94 6.01
N GLU A 131 -21.20 -4.55 5.78
CA GLU A 131 -20.08 -3.81 5.13
C GLU A 131 -20.37 -3.69 3.63
N LYS A 132 -20.57 -2.46 3.17
CA LYS A 132 -20.59 -2.19 1.71
C LYS A 132 -19.30 -2.73 1.11
N PRO A 133 -19.37 -3.42 -0.04
CA PRO A 133 -18.16 -3.88 -0.71
C PRO A 133 -17.26 -2.67 -1.00
N ASN A 134 -15.98 -2.82 -0.74
CA ASN A 134 -14.99 -1.80 -1.09
C ASN A 134 -15.04 -1.54 -2.60
N GLN A 135 -15.26 -0.29 -3.00
CA GLN A 135 -15.34 0.13 -4.41
C GLN A 135 -14.23 1.11 -4.80
N TRP A 136 -13.26 1.32 -3.89
CA TRP A 136 -12.18 2.26 -4.15
C TRP A 136 -11.42 1.97 -5.44
N GLU A 137 -11.30 3.00 -6.27
CA GLU A 137 -10.45 3.06 -7.45
C GLU A 137 -9.27 3.97 -7.18
N ILE A 138 -8.04 3.47 -7.41
CA ILE A 138 -6.82 4.25 -7.20
C ILE A 138 -6.04 4.25 -8.50
N LYS A 139 -5.71 5.45 -9.00
CA LYS A 139 -4.86 5.67 -10.17
C LYS A 139 -3.59 6.41 -9.76
N ILE A 140 -2.43 5.94 -10.23
CA ILE A 140 -1.16 6.64 -10.05
C ILE A 140 -0.48 6.71 -11.42
N ASN A 141 -0.28 7.95 -11.91
CA ASN A 141 0.27 8.14 -13.26
C ASN A 141 1.76 7.81 -13.32
N GLN A 142 2.53 8.23 -12.32
CA GLN A 142 3.98 8.00 -12.26
C GLN A 142 4.43 7.64 -10.85
N THR A 143 5.34 6.67 -10.76
CA THR A 143 5.93 6.22 -9.49
C THR A 143 7.44 6.05 -9.66
N ASP A 144 8.21 6.62 -8.75
CA ASP A 144 9.66 6.40 -8.62
C ASP A 144 10.00 6.07 -7.17
N VAL A 145 10.50 4.85 -6.94
CA VAL A 145 10.96 4.41 -5.62
C VAL A 145 12.44 4.10 -5.72
N ALA A 146 13.25 5.04 -5.25
CA ALA A 146 14.69 4.91 -5.22
C ALA A 146 15.16 4.34 -3.88
N GLN A 147 16.03 3.34 -3.92
CA GLN A 147 16.65 2.69 -2.74
C GLN A 147 15.60 2.08 -1.80
N LEU A 148 14.82 1.15 -2.34
CA LEU A 148 13.84 0.37 -1.58
C LEU A 148 14.54 -0.75 -0.79
N PHE A 149 14.21 -0.83 0.51
CA PHE A 149 14.38 -2.00 1.34
C PHE A 149 12.98 -2.45 1.81
N PHE A 150 12.66 -3.73 1.64
CA PHE A 150 11.40 -4.30 2.11
C PHE A 150 11.66 -5.64 2.80
N GLN A 151 11.00 -5.85 3.94
CA GLN A 151 11.05 -7.10 4.67
C GLN A 151 9.64 -7.55 5.05
N PHE A 152 9.34 -8.81 4.83
CA PHE A 152 8.13 -9.47 5.27
C PHE A 152 8.48 -10.76 6.01
N ASP A 153 8.02 -10.90 7.24
CA ASP A 153 8.19 -12.09 8.05
C ASP A 153 6.84 -12.58 8.58
N ASN A 154 6.40 -13.74 8.11
CA ASN A 154 5.25 -14.44 8.68
C ASN A 154 5.72 -15.50 9.67
N ASN A 155 5.83 -15.12 10.95
CA ASN A 155 6.34 -15.99 12.00
C ASN A 155 5.43 -17.18 12.34
N ASN A 156 4.28 -17.34 11.66
CA ASN A 156 3.44 -18.54 11.76
C ASN A 156 4.02 -19.71 10.96
N PHE A 157 4.98 -19.46 10.08
CA PHE A 157 5.66 -20.46 9.26
C PHE A 157 7.15 -20.49 9.60
N ASN A 158 7.75 -21.68 9.48
CA ASN A 158 9.20 -21.82 9.62
C ASN A 158 9.89 -21.35 8.34
N ARG A 159 11.08 -20.76 8.48
CA ARG A 159 11.90 -20.36 7.34
C ARG A 159 12.32 -21.57 6.50
N LEU A 160 12.27 -21.42 5.17
CA LEU A 160 12.82 -22.41 4.25
C LEU A 160 14.34 -22.37 4.30
N ALA A 161 14.96 -23.57 4.28
CA ALA A 161 16.42 -23.69 4.27
C ALA A 161 17.04 -23.28 2.93
N LYS A 162 16.30 -23.40 1.82
CA LYS A 162 16.76 -23.10 0.45
C LYS A 162 15.58 -22.57 -0.40
N GLY A 163 15.92 -21.77 -1.41
CA GLY A 163 14.96 -21.22 -2.38
C GLY A 163 14.27 -19.97 -1.88
N LEU A 164 13.32 -19.47 -2.68
CA LEU A 164 12.55 -18.29 -2.38
C LEU A 164 11.47 -18.62 -1.34
N ASP A 165 11.53 -17.95 -0.20
CA ASP A 165 10.59 -18.13 0.90
C ASP A 165 9.56 -17.00 0.91
N TYR A 166 8.37 -17.27 0.39
CA TYR A 166 7.28 -16.29 0.32
C TYR A 166 6.73 -15.84 1.67
N ASN A 167 7.01 -16.59 2.75
CA ASN A 167 6.66 -16.22 4.11
C ASN A 167 7.73 -15.37 4.79
N HIS A 168 8.92 -15.30 4.22
CA HIS A 168 10.06 -14.58 4.76
C HIS A 168 10.85 -13.92 3.63
N ILE A 169 10.37 -12.83 3.13
CA ILE A 169 10.97 -12.07 2.02
C ILE A 169 11.81 -10.93 2.57
N GLN A 170 13.02 -10.74 2.04
CA GLN A 170 13.81 -9.54 2.27
C GLN A 170 14.40 -9.03 0.97
N LEU A 171 13.86 -7.91 0.49
CA LEU A 171 14.30 -7.23 -0.72
C LEU A 171 15.27 -6.11 -0.35
N LYS A 172 16.43 -6.07 -0.97
CA LYS A 172 17.50 -5.08 -0.71
C LYS A 172 17.92 -4.39 -2.00
N LYS A 173 18.37 -3.14 -1.85
CA LYS A 173 18.90 -2.34 -2.96
C LYS A 173 17.98 -2.31 -4.17
N ALA A 174 16.68 -2.34 -3.91
CA ALA A 174 15.73 -2.32 -5.00
C ALA A 174 15.42 -0.89 -5.44
N HIS A 175 15.02 -0.77 -6.69
CA HIS A 175 14.40 0.44 -7.22
C HIS A 175 13.24 0.08 -8.13
N LEU A 176 12.27 0.95 -8.21
CA LEU A 176 11.09 0.77 -9.05
C LEU A 176 10.77 2.09 -9.76
N LYS A 177 10.64 2.03 -11.09
CA LYS A 177 9.97 3.06 -11.87
C LYS A 177 8.77 2.43 -12.56
N ALA A 178 7.60 3.00 -12.32
CA ALA A 178 6.36 2.51 -12.86
C ALA A 178 5.45 3.65 -13.29
N ALA A 179 4.50 3.33 -14.15
CA ALA A 179 3.49 4.25 -14.61
C ALA A 179 2.13 3.56 -14.71
N ASN A 180 1.07 4.37 -14.78
CA ASN A 180 -0.30 3.90 -15.02
C ASN A 180 -0.72 2.79 -14.06
N PHE A 181 -0.34 2.92 -12.77
CA PHE A 181 -0.90 2.03 -11.75
C PHE A 181 -2.39 2.28 -11.63
N HIS A 182 -3.14 1.20 -11.66
CA HIS A 182 -4.58 1.24 -11.57
C HIS A 182 -5.06 0.07 -10.69
N TYR A 183 -5.63 0.42 -9.55
CA TYR A 183 -6.26 -0.52 -8.64
C TYR A 183 -7.78 -0.37 -8.70
N LYS A 184 -8.46 -1.49 -8.81
CA LYS A 184 -9.88 -1.69 -8.53
C LYS A 184 -10.03 -2.92 -7.65
N PRO A 185 -11.13 -3.11 -6.91
CA PRO A 185 -11.32 -4.31 -6.07
C PRO A 185 -11.11 -5.63 -6.80
N GLU A 186 -11.38 -5.65 -8.11
CA GLU A 186 -11.31 -6.85 -8.94
C GLU A 186 -10.04 -6.95 -9.80
N SER A 187 -9.19 -5.92 -9.81
CA SER A 187 -8.02 -5.91 -10.69
C SER A 187 -6.93 -4.93 -10.27
N ILE A 188 -5.71 -5.27 -10.63
CA ILE A 188 -4.54 -4.40 -10.53
C ILE A 188 -3.84 -4.39 -11.88
N ALA A 189 -3.52 -3.20 -12.38
CA ALA A 189 -2.70 -3.00 -13.57
C ALA A 189 -1.55 -2.04 -13.27
N VAL A 190 -0.39 -2.24 -13.90
CA VAL A 190 0.74 -1.31 -13.82
C VAL A 190 1.71 -1.53 -14.98
N ASN A 191 2.26 -0.45 -15.51
CA ASN A 191 3.39 -0.51 -16.42
C ASN A 191 4.69 -0.35 -15.62
N VAL A 192 5.42 -1.42 -15.41
CA VAL A 192 6.75 -1.41 -14.80
C VAL A 192 7.77 -1.03 -15.87
N ALA A 193 8.28 0.20 -15.79
CA ALA A 193 9.32 0.68 -16.71
C ALA A 193 10.69 0.12 -16.36
N SER A 194 11.00 0.05 -15.06
CA SER A 194 12.19 -0.63 -14.57
C SER A 194 12.04 -1.07 -13.12
N PHE A 195 12.49 -2.27 -12.84
CA PHE A 195 12.68 -2.78 -11.48
C PHE A 195 13.98 -3.56 -11.43
N ALA A 196 14.76 -3.38 -10.37
CA ALA A 196 15.87 -4.25 -10.03
C ALA A 196 15.95 -4.39 -8.51
N GLY A 197 16.60 -5.45 -8.05
CA GLY A 197 16.74 -5.70 -6.61
C GLY A 197 17.35 -7.05 -6.32
N LYS A 198 17.70 -7.24 -5.04
CA LYS A 198 18.25 -8.50 -4.53
C LYS A 198 17.41 -9.02 -3.37
N GLU A 199 16.98 -10.25 -3.47
CA GLU A 199 16.26 -10.95 -2.42
C GLU A 199 17.23 -11.80 -1.58
N GLN A 200 16.92 -12.00 -0.30
CA GLN A 200 17.81 -12.69 0.66
C GLN A 200 18.17 -14.13 0.28
N SER A 201 17.31 -14.84 -0.47
CA SER A 201 17.59 -16.20 -0.97
C SER A 201 18.71 -16.26 -2.00
N GLY A 202 19.20 -15.10 -2.44
CA GLY A 202 20.21 -14.99 -3.49
C GLY A 202 19.61 -14.67 -4.87
N LEU A 203 18.29 -14.61 -5.02
CA LEU A 203 17.67 -14.14 -6.26
C LEU A 203 18.07 -12.69 -6.51
N VAL A 204 18.67 -12.43 -7.66
CA VAL A 204 19.03 -11.10 -8.14
C VAL A 204 18.23 -10.83 -9.40
N ILE A 205 17.49 -9.74 -9.40
CA ILE A 205 16.86 -9.19 -10.60
C ILE A 205 17.70 -8.01 -11.05
N ASP A 206 18.43 -8.18 -12.15
CA ASP A 206 19.24 -7.11 -12.74
C ASP A 206 18.36 -6.06 -13.42
N SER A 207 17.31 -6.52 -14.09
CA SER A 207 16.34 -5.66 -14.75
C SER A 207 15.03 -6.39 -15.00
N LEU A 208 13.92 -5.73 -14.70
CA LEU A 208 12.58 -6.17 -15.05
C LEU A 208 11.81 -4.99 -15.62
N SER A 209 11.19 -5.18 -16.78
CA SER A 209 10.13 -4.30 -17.28
C SER A 209 8.97 -5.14 -17.82
N THR A 210 7.75 -4.65 -17.64
CA THR A 210 6.54 -5.38 -18.09
C THR A 210 5.29 -4.52 -17.98
N ASP A 211 4.29 -4.81 -18.82
CA ASP A 211 2.91 -4.42 -18.57
C ASP A 211 2.24 -5.54 -17.75
N PHE A 212 2.04 -5.29 -16.46
CA PHE A 212 1.44 -6.23 -15.52
C PHE A 212 -0.06 -6.00 -15.40
N PHE A 213 -0.81 -7.10 -15.34
CA PHE A 213 -2.22 -7.10 -15.01
C PHE A 213 -2.55 -8.33 -14.16
N PHE A 214 -3.33 -8.12 -13.11
CA PHE A 214 -3.92 -9.16 -12.29
C PHE A 214 -5.42 -8.92 -12.16
N GLY A 215 -6.24 -9.92 -12.44
CA GLY A 215 -7.69 -9.85 -12.33
C GLY A 215 -8.31 -11.22 -12.05
N HIS A 216 -9.60 -11.26 -11.77
CA HIS A 216 -10.30 -12.50 -11.39
C HIS A 216 -10.29 -13.59 -12.44
N LYS A 217 -10.31 -13.23 -13.73
CA LYS A 217 -10.39 -14.20 -14.84
C LYS A 217 -9.04 -14.52 -15.47
N ASN A 218 -8.13 -13.58 -15.42
CA ASN A 218 -6.80 -13.73 -16.01
C ASN A 218 -5.78 -12.82 -15.35
N SER A 219 -4.52 -13.15 -15.55
CA SER A 219 -3.38 -12.31 -15.22
C SER A 219 -2.35 -12.38 -16.34
N TYR A 220 -1.59 -11.31 -16.54
CA TYR A 220 -0.54 -11.34 -17.54
C TYR A 220 0.65 -10.46 -17.17
N LEU A 221 1.78 -10.83 -17.78
CA LEU A 221 2.97 -10.01 -17.95
C LEU A 221 3.16 -9.86 -19.45
N LYS A 222 2.84 -8.72 -20.04
CA LYS A 222 3.08 -8.41 -21.45
C LYS A 222 4.33 -7.57 -21.61
N LYS A 223 4.97 -7.60 -22.78
CA LYS A 223 6.23 -6.91 -23.03
C LYS A 223 7.28 -7.23 -21.97
N LEU A 224 7.26 -8.45 -21.48
CA LEU A 224 8.15 -8.89 -20.41
C LEU A 224 9.61 -8.87 -20.90
N TYR A 225 10.44 -8.18 -20.14
CA TYR A 225 11.88 -8.31 -20.12
C TYR A 225 12.33 -8.54 -18.69
N LEU A 226 12.82 -9.73 -18.39
CA LEU A 226 13.38 -10.09 -17.09
C LEU A 226 14.78 -10.63 -17.28
N LYS A 227 15.75 -9.97 -16.68
CA LYS A 227 17.15 -10.37 -16.64
C LYS A 227 17.58 -10.64 -15.20
N THR A 228 18.18 -11.79 -15.01
CA THR A 228 18.94 -12.18 -13.81
C THR A 228 20.37 -12.53 -14.24
N PRO A 229 21.33 -12.78 -13.33
CA PRO A 229 22.67 -13.22 -13.70
C PRO A 229 22.70 -14.51 -14.54
N GLN A 230 21.67 -15.36 -14.46
CA GLN A 230 21.64 -16.69 -15.09
C GLN A 230 20.49 -16.86 -16.08
N THR A 231 19.53 -15.94 -16.16
CA THR A 231 18.29 -16.11 -16.93
C THR A 231 17.91 -14.83 -17.65
N LEU A 232 17.46 -14.98 -18.87
CA LEU A 232 16.84 -13.92 -19.64
C LEU A 232 15.50 -14.41 -20.18
N LEU A 233 14.40 -13.79 -19.72
CA LEU A 233 13.04 -14.04 -20.20
C LEU A 233 12.53 -12.83 -20.98
N ARG A 234 11.88 -13.10 -22.11
CA ARG A 234 11.27 -12.08 -22.95
C ARG A 234 9.91 -12.56 -23.44
N ASN A 235 9.09 -11.65 -23.91
CA ASN A 235 7.79 -11.78 -24.57
C ASN A 235 6.60 -11.58 -23.61
N GLN A 236 5.94 -12.65 -23.20
CA GLN A 236 4.76 -12.56 -22.33
C GLN A 236 4.51 -13.83 -21.53
N VAL A 237 3.84 -13.65 -20.40
CA VAL A 237 3.25 -14.75 -19.61
C VAL A 237 1.77 -14.45 -19.47
N LEU A 238 0.94 -15.42 -19.79
CA LEU A 238 -0.52 -15.32 -19.68
C LEU A 238 -1.01 -16.44 -18.77
N LEU A 239 -1.82 -16.12 -17.79
CA LEU A 239 -2.46 -17.06 -16.88
C LEU A 239 -3.97 -16.86 -16.97
N GLY A 240 -4.70 -17.90 -17.36
CA GLY A 240 -6.16 -17.96 -17.30
C GLY A 240 -6.59 -18.76 -16.09
N TYR A 241 -7.63 -18.32 -15.42
CA TYR A 241 -8.22 -19.05 -14.30
C TYR A 241 -9.55 -19.67 -14.77
N PRO A 242 -9.76 -20.99 -14.58
CA PRO A 242 -11.05 -21.58 -14.88
C PRO A 242 -12.12 -20.93 -14.00
N SER A 243 -13.25 -20.59 -14.62
CA SER A 243 -14.47 -20.08 -13.97
C SER A 243 -15.20 -21.18 -13.21
#